data_fe9600c75c44e836f6cdd83e683dec72
#
_entry.id   fe9600c75c44e836f6cdd83e683dec72
#
_cell.length_a   1.000
_cell.length_b   1.000
_cell.length_c   1.000
_cell.angle_alpha   90.00
_cell.angle_beta   90.00
_cell.angle_gamma   90.00
#
_symmetry.space_group_name_H-M   'P 1'
#
loop_
_entity.id
_entity.type
_entity.pdbx_description
1 polymer ?
#
loop_
_entity_poly.entity_id
_entity_poly.type
_entity_poly.pdbx_seq_one_letter_code
_entity_poly.pdbx_strand_id
1 'polypeptide(L)'
;MEPVGQDVDQEAADELVGVEHDQTNALGLTEMDPAAERAAIRATIDRIEAASGTRPLGWLGAGLAETWNTLDYLTEAGIRYVCDWVNDDQPYQVEIGTPPLVSLPYSVQTNDVPAYFEMKVSVPEFEAMLKRQFDTLYREGETVPRVMAIAVHPFVTGQPHRIGALDAALEYMCSHEGVWRATGWEIVQHYLSQQT
;
A
#
# COMPACT_ATOMS: atom_id res chain seq x y z
N MET A 1 -15.45 35.61 -18.98
CA MET A 1 -14.40 34.84 -18.28
C MET A 1 -14.93 33.43 -18.20
N GLU A 2 -14.65 32.66 -19.24
CA GLU A 2 -15.08 31.24 -19.29
C GLU A 2 -14.19 30.43 -18.35
N PRO A 3 -14.75 29.45 -17.62
CA PRO A 3 -13.94 28.54 -16.84
C PRO A 3 -13.20 27.61 -17.82
N VAL A 4 -11.88 27.63 -17.78
CA VAL A 4 -11.04 26.60 -18.40
C VAL A 4 -11.22 25.35 -17.55
N GLY A 5 -12.22 24.57 -17.86
CA GLY A 5 -12.28 23.16 -17.45
C GLY A 5 -11.28 22.41 -18.31
N GLN A 6 -10.11 22.14 -17.78
CA GLN A 6 -9.34 21.02 -18.27
C GLN A 6 -10.09 19.77 -17.80
N ASP A 7 -10.76 19.11 -18.74
CA ASP A 7 -11.04 17.68 -18.63
C ASP A 7 -9.69 16.97 -18.52
N VAL A 8 -9.19 16.87 -17.29
CA VAL A 8 -8.22 15.83 -16.97
C VAL A 8 -9.01 14.57 -17.17
N ASP A 9 -8.58 13.79 -18.16
CA ASP A 9 -9.21 12.54 -18.49
C ASP A 9 -9.33 11.70 -17.22
N GLN A 10 -10.54 11.62 -16.66
CA GLN A 10 -10.81 10.96 -15.38
C GLN A 10 -10.40 9.49 -15.48
N GLU A 11 -10.51 8.92 -16.66
CA GLU A 11 -10.08 7.56 -16.99
C GLU A 11 -8.55 7.41 -16.87
N ALA A 12 -7.77 8.40 -17.27
CA ALA A 12 -6.30 8.40 -17.12
C ALA A 12 -5.85 8.64 -15.67
N ALA A 13 -6.61 9.44 -14.90
CA ALA A 13 -6.35 9.64 -13.47
C ALA A 13 -6.68 8.37 -12.67
N ASP A 14 -7.75 7.68 -13.03
CA ASP A 14 -8.16 6.40 -12.44
C ASP A 14 -7.17 5.27 -12.79
N GLU A 15 -6.49 5.34 -13.94
CA GLU A 15 -5.42 4.41 -14.34
C GLU A 15 -4.10 4.60 -13.56
N LEU A 16 -3.85 5.80 -13.03
CA LEU A 16 -2.61 6.11 -12.29
C LEU A 16 -2.67 5.73 -10.80
N VAL A 17 -3.85 5.59 -10.24
CA VAL A 17 -4.06 5.16 -8.86
C VAL A 17 -4.13 3.63 -8.83
N GLY A 18 -2.97 3.00 -8.95
CA GLY A 18 -2.86 1.55 -9.06
C GLY A 18 -3.74 0.76 -8.11
N VAL A 19 -4.08 -0.42 -8.53
CA VAL A 19 -4.66 -1.58 -7.82
C VAL A 19 -5.91 -1.33 -6.96
N GLU A 20 -6.04 -0.22 -6.25
CA GLU A 20 -7.21 0.06 -5.38
C GLU A 20 -8.46 0.55 -6.14
N HIS A 21 -8.33 1.05 -7.36
CA HIS A 21 -9.48 1.52 -8.12
C HIS A 21 -10.37 0.38 -8.66
N ASP A 22 -9.85 -0.80 -8.66
CA ASP A 22 -10.60 -1.96 -9.09
C ASP A 22 -11.61 -2.47 -8.04
N GLN A 23 -11.63 -1.89 -6.83
CA GLN A 23 -12.60 -2.29 -5.79
C GLN A 23 -14.05 -2.02 -6.16
N THR A 24 -14.34 -1.13 -7.10
CA THR A 24 -15.71 -0.87 -7.55
C THR A 24 -16.13 -1.69 -8.77
N ASN A 25 -15.18 -2.24 -9.51
CA ASN A 25 -15.43 -2.99 -10.76
C ASN A 25 -14.64 -4.30 -10.85
N ALA A 26 -13.77 -4.63 -9.91
CA ALA A 26 -13.00 -5.86 -9.98
C ALA A 26 -13.76 -7.03 -9.39
N LEU A 27 -13.87 -8.05 -10.18
CA LEU A 27 -13.95 -9.41 -9.67
C LEU A 27 -12.69 -9.61 -8.80
N GLY A 28 -12.87 -9.85 -7.50
CA GLY A 28 -11.73 -10.17 -6.63
C GLY A 28 -10.94 -11.33 -7.24
N LEU A 29 -9.63 -11.33 -7.09
CA LEU A 29 -8.78 -12.41 -7.62
C LEU A 29 -9.30 -13.79 -7.23
N THR A 30 -9.88 -13.90 -6.03
CA THR A 30 -10.48 -15.12 -5.48
C THR A 30 -11.69 -15.66 -6.24
N GLU A 31 -12.31 -14.85 -7.10
CA GLU A 31 -13.46 -15.25 -7.92
C GLU A 31 -13.06 -15.63 -9.34
N MET A 32 -11.79 -15.47 -9.70
CA MET A 32 -11.26 -15.78 -11.03
C MET A 32 -10.79 -17.22 -11.11
N ASP A 33 -10.89 -17.80 -12.29
CA ASP A 33 -10.13 -19.03 -12.57
C ASP A 33 -8.61 -18.72 -12.67
N PRO A 34 -7.74 -19.73 -12.49
CA PRO A 34 -6.29 -19.50 -12.44
C PRO A 34 -5.70 -18.80 -13.69
N ALA A 35 -6.28 -19.03 -14.87
CA ALA A 35 -5.80 -18.39 -16.10
C ALA A 35 -6.24 -16.92 -16.18
N ALA A 36 -7.46 -16.62 -15.74
CA ALA A 36 -7.99 -15.27 -15.66
C ALA A 36 -7.25 -14.44 -14.62
N GLU A 37 -6.98 -14.98 -13.43
CA GLU A 37 -6.19 -14.34 -12.39
C GLU A 37 -4.79 -13.95 -12.88
N ARG A 38 -4.08 -14.91 -13.48
CA ARG A 38 -2.75 -14.66 -14.04
C ARG A 38 -2.77 -13.59 -15.14
N ALA A 39 -3.80 -13.59 -15.99
CA ALA A 39 -3.98 -12.58 -17.03
C ALA A 39 -4.26 -11.20 -16.43
N ALA A 40 -5.11 -11.11 -15.40
CA ALA A 40 -5.44 -9.86 -14.72
C ALA A 40 -4.21 -9.23 -14.03
N ILE A 41 -3.40 -10.02 -13.32
CA ILE A 41 -2.15 -9.57 -12.70
C ILE A 41 -1.22 -8.98 -13.78
N ARG A 42 -0.99 -9.68 -14.87
CA ARG A 42 -0.13 -9.18 -15.95
C ARG A 42 -0.66 -7.91 -16.59
N ALA A 43 -1.96 -7.88 -16.90
CA ALA A 43 -2.59 -6.71 -17.50
C ALA A 43 -2.50 -5.47 -16.60
N THR A 44 -2.64 -5.63 -15.28
CA THR A 44 -2.47 -4.56 -14.29
C THR A 44 -1.04 -4.02 -14.32
N ILE A 45 -0.04 -4.90 -14.24
CA ILE A 45 1.38 -4.53 -14.29
C ILE A 45 1.72 -3.80 -15.59
N ASP A 46 1.30 -4.34 -16.73
CA ASP A 46 1.59 -3.78 -18.05
C ASP A 46 0.91 -2.41 -18.24
N ARG A 47 -0.30 -2.22 -17.69
CA ARG A 47 -1.01 -0.93 -17.70
C ARG A 47 -0.29 0.12 -16.87
N ILE A 48 0.15 -0.22 -15.65
CA ILE A 48 0.93 0.68 -14.79
C ILE A 48 2.24 1.07 -15.48
N GLU A 49 2.96 0.10 -16.05
CA GLU A 49 4.20 0.35 -16.78
C GLU A 49 3.98 1.26 -17.98
N ALA A 50 2.91 1.04 -18.76
CA ALA A 50 2.57 1.87 -19.91
C ALA A 50 2.22 3.32 -19.51
N ALA A 51 1.54 3.52 -18.38
CA ALA A 51 1.14 4.84 -17.91
C ALA A 51 2.27 5.61 -17.22
N SER A 52 3.08 4.93 -16.40
CA SER A 52 4.13 5.56 -15.59
C SER A 52 5.52 5.55 -16.24
N GLY A 53 5.75 4.72 -17.27
CA GLY A 53 7.06 4.45 -17.83
C GLY A 53 7.96 3.57 -16.94
N THR A 54 7.45 3.06 -15.84
CA THR A 54 8.20 2.24 -14.88
C THR A 54 7.41 0.99 -14.50
N ARG A 55 8.03 -0.18 -14.65
CA ARG A 55 7.42 -1.43 -14.24
C ARG A 55 7.31 -1.50 -12.73
N PRO A 56 6.13 -1.79 -12.15
CA PRO A 56 5.97 -1.92 -10.71
C PRO A 56 6.73 -3.14 -10.17
N LEU A 57 7.33 -2.99 -9.00
CA LEU A 57 8.06 -4.05 -8.29
C LEU A 57 7.32 -4.53 -7.05
N GLY A 58 6.29 -3.80 -6.63
CA GLY A 58 5.45 -4.12 -5.48
C GLY A 58 4.01 -4.40 -5.88
N TRP A 59 3.32 -5.14 -5.04
CA TRP A 59 1.91 -5.47 -5.19
C TRP A 59 1.17 -5.26 -3.87
N LEU A 60 0.02 -4.62 -3.96
CA LEU A 60 -1.00 -4.58 -2.92
C LEU A 60 -2.33 -4.96 -3.60
N GLY A 61 -2.82 -6.14 -3.29
CA GLY A 61 -4.04 -6.67 -3.87
C GLY A 61 -5.29 -5.94 -3.40
N ALA A 62 -6.27 -5.78 -4.29
CA ALA A 62 -7.55 -5.19 -3.94
C ALA A 62 -8.22 -5.97 -2.81
N GLY A 63 -8.49 -5.29 -1.68
CA GLY A 63 -9.05 -5.92 -0.49
C GLY A 63 -8.13 -6.96 0.17
N LEU A 64 -6.84 -6.95 -0.11
CA LEU A 64 -5.84 -7.94 0.36
C LEU A 64 -6.21 -9.38 -0.05
N ALA A 65 -6.91 -9.52 -1.17
CA ALA A 65 -7.43 -10.81 -1.62
C ALA A 65 -6.40 -11.55 -2.46
N GLU A 66 -6.07 -12.77 -2.05
CA GLU A 66 -5.16 -13.67 -2.74
C GLU A 66 -5.77 -15.07 -2.91
N THR A 67 -5.37 -15.77 -3.95
CA THR A 67 -5.55 -17.20 -4.10
C THR A 67 -4.26 -17.93 -3.70
N TRP A 68 -4.29 -19.25 -3.68
CA TRP A 68 -3.09 -20.06 -3.47
C TRP A 68 -2.03 -19.91 -4.58
N ASN A 69 -2.40 -19.33 -5.74
CA ASN A 69 -1.52 -19.16 -6.88
C ASN A 69 -1.02 -17.72 -7.04
N THR A 70 -1.63 -16.74 -6.34
CA THR A 70 -1.35 -15.31 -6.54
C THR A 70 0.15 -15.01 -6.43
N LEU A 71 0.81 -15.48 -5.39
CA LEU A 71 2.23 -15.20 -5.17
C LEU A 71 3.14 -15.79 -6.25
N ASP A 72 2.80 -16.97 -6.77
CA ASP A 72 3.53 -17.56 -7.91
C ASP A 72 3.38 -16.69 -9.15
N TYR A 73 2.16 -16.23 -9.46
CA TYR A 73 1.90 -15.37 -10.61
C TYR A 73 2.55 -14.00 -10.49
N LEU A 74 2.62 -13.44 -9.28
CA LEU A 74 3.33 -12.20 -9.00
C LEU A 74 4.83 -12.33 -9.24
N THR A 75 5.45 -13.39 -8.73
CA THR A 75 6.88 -13.65 -8.96
C THR A 75 7.21 -13.90 -10.42
N GLU A 76 6.38 -14.67 -11.14
CA GLU A 76 6.51 -14.86 -12.59
C GLU A 76 6.37 -13.55 -13.38
N ALA A 77 5.56 -12.62 -12.90
CA ALA A 77 5.37 -11.30 -13.51
C ALA A 77 6.49 -10.31 -13.13
N GLY A 78 7.43 -10.69 -12.25
CA GLY A 78 8.56 -9.88 -11.85
C GLY A 78 8.34 -8.99 -10.63
N ILE A 79 7.25 -9.18 -9.90
CA ILE A 79 7.01 -8.53 -8.61
C ILE A 79 8.05 -9.03 -7.59
N ARG A 80 8.50 -8.14 -6.72
CA ARG A 80 9.58 -8.38 -5.76
C ARG A 80 9.12 -8.32 -4.31
N TYR A 81 8.00 -7.65 -4.04
CA TYR A 81 7.41 -7.59 -2.71
C TYR A 81 5.89 -7.49 -2.78
N VAL A 82 5.24 -7.94 -1.74
CA VAL A 82 3.79 -7.92 -1.55
C VAL A 82 3.44 -7.28 -0.21
N CYS A 83 2.31 -6.56 -0.15
CA CYS A 83 1.83 -5.87 1.05
C CYS A 83 0.52 -6.46 1.60
N ASP A 84 0.06 -7.61 1.10
CA ASP A 84 -1.26 -8.16 1.41
C ASP A 84 -1.34 -8.84 2.77
N TRP A 85 -0.20 -9.09 3.42
CA TRP A 85 -0.14 -9.83 4.68
C TRP A 85 0.05 -8.90 5.88
N VAL A 86 -0.96 -8.90 6.75
CA VAL A 86 -1.05 -8.04 7.95
C VAL A 86 -0.59 -8.82 9.17
N ASN A 87 0.69 -9.16 9.25
CA ASN A 87 1.19 -10.09 10.26
C ASN A 87 2.51 -9.71 10.95
N ASP A 88 3.20 -8.66 10.50
CA ASP A 88 4.45 -8.21 11.12
C ASP A 88 4.67 -6.71 10.88
N ASP A 89 5.53 -6.11 11.69
CA ASP A 89 6.05 -4.73 11.52
C ASP A 89 7.45 -4.70 10.91
N GLN A 90 7.94 -5.85 10.43
CA GLN A 90 9.22 -6.02 9.77
C GLN A 90 9.05 -6.74 8.43
N PRO A 91 9.81 -6.37 7.40
CA PRO A 91 9.87 -7.16 6.18
C PRO A 91 10.43 -8.56 6.45
N TYR A 92 9.95 -9.55 5.72
CA TYR A 92 10.53 -10.89 5.73
C TYR A 92 10.42 -11.56 4.37
N GLN A 93 11.29 -12.54 4.12
CA GLN A 93 11.26 -13.30 2.88
C GLN A 93 10.18 -14.38 2.93
N VAL A 94 9.45 -14.49 1.82
CA VAL A 94 8.55 -15.59 1.54
C VAL A 94 9.26 -16.53 0.56
N GLU A 95 9.34 -17.80 0.90
CA GLU A 95 10.05 -18.81 0.09
C GLU A 95 9.27 -19.18 -1.18
N ILE A 96 8.99 -18.19 -2.01
CA ILE A 96 8.34 -18.34 -3.31
C ILE A 96 9.15 -17.57 -4.34
N GLY A 97 9.39 -18.23 -5.48
CA GLY A 97 10.14 -17.65 -6.58
C GLY A 97 11.66 -17.63 -6.37
N THR A 98 12.35 -17.16 -7.39
CA THR A 98 13.81 -16.96 -7.37
C THR A 98 14.13 -15.66 -8.12
N PRO A 99 14.54 -14.60 -7.42
CA PRO A 99 14.78 -14.49 -5.97
C PRO A 99 13.47 -14.54 -5.15
N PRO A 100 13.55 -14.83 -3.83
CA PRO A 100 12.39 -14.87 -2.94
C PRO A 100 11.60 -13.55 -2.95
N LEU A 101 10.29 -13.66 -2.81
CA LEU A 101 9.39 -12.55 -2.62
C LEU A 101 9.56 -11.98 -1.20
N VAL A 102 9.42 -10.68 -1.01
CA VAL A 102 9.44 -10.06 0.31
C VAL A 102 8.03 -9.66 0.70
N SER A 103 7.59 -10.07 1.90
CA SER A 103 6.41 -9.47 2.52
C SER A 103 6.83 -8.15 3.18
N LEU A 104 6.20 -7.05 2.75
CA LEU A 104 6.39 -5.72 3.31
C LEU A 104 5.22 -5.40 4.24
N PRO A 105 5.47 -4.89 5.46
CA PRO A 105 4.42 -4.60 6.41
C PRO A 105 3.30 -3.71 5.88
N TYR A 106 2.08 -4.10 6.19
CA TYR A 106 0.85 -3.35 5.97
C TYR A 106 -0.02 -3.41 7.22
N SER A 107 -0.90 -2.44 7.45
CA SER A 107 -1.79 -2.41 8.61
C SER A 107 -3.21 -2.04 8.20
N VAL A 108 -4.15 -2.92 8.50
CA VAL A 108 -5.59 -2.66 8.34
C VAL A 108 -6.07 -1.61 9.33
N GLN A 109 -5.48 -1.55 10.53
CA GLN A 109 -5.90 -0.61 11.57
C GLN A 109 -5.55 0.84 11.22
N THR A 110 -4.47 1.07 10.49
CA THR A 110 -4.06 2.40 10.00
C THR A 110 -4.54 2.69 8.57
N ASN A 111 -5.47 1.88 8.07
CA ASN A 111 -6.22 2.14 6.85
C ASN A 111 -7.49 2.95 7.19
N ASP A 112 -7.70 4.06 6.48
CA ASP A 112 -8.79 5.00 6.75
C ASP A 112 -10.19 4.42 6.49
N VAL A 113 -10.34 3.50 5.53
CA VAL A 113 -11.64 2.86 5.25
C VAL A 113 -12.11 2.02 6.43
N PRO A 114 -11.40 0.99 6.91
CA PRO A 114 -11.79 0.29 8.13
C PRO A 114 -11.89 1.21 9.35
N ALA A 115 -10.97 2.15 9.52
CA ALA A 115 -10.99 3.06 10.65
C ALA A 115 -12.29 3.89 10.71
N TYR A 116 -12.65 4.57 9.63
CA TYR A 116 -13.83 5.44 9.63
C TYR A 116 -15.15 4.69 9.45
N PHE A 117 -15.20 3.66 8.62
CA PHE A 117 -16.46 3.02 8.24
C PHE A 117 -16.80 1.78 9.06
N GLU A 118 -15.82 1.02 9.53
CA GLU A 118 -16.05 -0.19 10.33
C GLU A 118 -15.89 0.10 11.81
N MET A 119 -14.73 0.61 12.24
CA MET A 119 -14.45 0.92 13.63
C MET A 119 -15.12 2.21 14.12
N LYS A 120 -15.65 3.03 13.20
CA LYS A 120 -16.36 4.29 13.51
C LYS A 120 -15.53 5.31 14.30
N VAL A 121 -14.22 5.33 14.12
CA VAL A 121 -13.37 6.31 14.79
C VAL A 121 -13.68 7.72 14.29
N SER A 122 -13.64 8.69 15.19
CA SER A 122 -13.74 10.10 14.83
C SER A 122 -12.41 10.61 14.24
N VAL A 123 -12.46 11.77 13.58
CA VAL A 123 -11.25 12.37 12.96
C VAL A 123 -10.14 12.59 13.99
N PRO A 124 -10.38 13.17 15.19
CA PRO A 124 -9.35 13.29 16.21
C PRO A 124 -8.85 11.95 16.76
N GLU A 125 -9.71 10.94 16.81
CA GLU A 125 -9.30 9.60 17.24
C GLU A 125 -8.42 8.91 16.21
N PHE A 126 -8.67 9.09 14.92
CA PHE A 126 -7.81 8.57 13.86
C PHE A 126 -6.41 9.18 13.94
N GLU A 127 -6.30 10.51 14.08
CA GLU A 127 -5.01 11.18 14.31
C GLU A 127 -4.30 10.62 15.55
N ALA A 128 -5.00 10.52 16.66
CA ALA A 128 -4.44 9.99 17.91
C ALA A 128 -4.05 8.51 17.81
N MET A 129 -4.77 7.72 17.02
CA MET A 129 -4.44 6.32 16.75
C MET A 129 -3.14 6.20 15.95
N LEU A 130 -2.99 6.99 14.89
CA LEU A 130 -1.77 7.03 14.09
C LEU A 130 -0.55 7.41 14.95
N LYS A 131 -0.67 8.45 15.76
CA LYS A 131 0.42 8.90 16.65
C LYS A 131 0.79 7.83 17.70
N ARG A 132 -0.20 7.18 18.33
CA ARG A 132 0.08 6.12 19.32
C ARG A 132 0.72 4.88 18.70
N GLN A 133 0.32 4.50 17.50
CA GLN A 133 0.98 3.40 16.79
C GLN A 133 2.43 3.77 16.49
N PHE A 134 2.64 4.96 15.96
CA PHE A 134 3.98 5.49 15.71
C PHE A 134 4.85 5.48 16.97
N ASP A 135 4.36 6.02 18.10
CA ASP A 135 5.11 6.06 19.36
C ASP A 135 5.58 4.69 19.83
N THR A 136 4.75 3.68 19.60
CA THR A 136 5.09 2.31 19.97
C THR A 136 6.17 1.76 19.05
N LEU A 137 5.99 1.85 17.74
CA LEU A 137 6.96 1.37 16.75
C LEU A 137 8.27 2.16 16.81
N TYR A 138 8.21 3.46 17.07
CA TYR A 138 9.41 4.31 17.24
C TYR A 138 10.26 3.87 18.42
N ARG A 139 9.63 3.63 19.59
CA ARG A 139 10.31 3.10 20.77
C ARG A 139 10.92 1.72 20.53
N GLU A 140 10.20 0.83 19.86
CA GLU A 140 10.70 -0.51 19.50
C GLU A 140 11.81 -0.44 18.45
N GLY A 141 11.75 0.57 17.59
CA GLY A 141 12.73 0.86 16.56
C GLY A 141 14.12 1.22 17.09
N GLU A 142 14.26 1.57 18.36
CA GLU A 142 15.58 1.77 19.02
C GLU A 142 16.43 0.49 19.02
N THR A 143 15.80 -0.66 18.99
CA THR A 143 16.50 -1.96 19.02
C THR A 143 16.47 -2.69 17.69
N VAL A 144 15.35 -2.65 17.02
CA VAL A 144 15.13 -3.33 15.72
C VAL A 144 14.24 -2.46 14.85
N PRO A 145 14.67 -2.10 13.64
CA PRO A 145 13.87 -1.26 12.74
C PRO A 145 12.44 -1.76 12.57
N ARG A 146 11.51 -0.82 12.56
CA ARG A 146 10.09 -1.07 12.33
C ARG A 146 9.61 -0.32 11.09
N VAL A 147 8.62 -0.87 10.42
CA VAL A 147 7.92 -0.25 9.29
C VAL A 147 6.52 0.10 9.73
N MET A 148 6.11 1.33 9.47
CA MET A 148 4.74 1.79 9.64
C MET A 148 4.14 2.13 8.27
N ALA A 149 3.06 1.46 7.91
CA ALA A 149 2.26 1.78 6.75
C ALA A 149 0.98 2.52 7.18
N ILE A 150 0.59 3.55 6.42
CA ILE A 150 -0.68 4.26 6.57
C ILE A 150 -1.37 4.19 5.21
N ALA A 151 -2.52 3.54 5.13
CA ALA A 151 -3.30 3.44 3.91
C ALA A 151 -4.41 4.48 3.92
N VAL A 152 -4.45 5.30 2.87
CA VAL A 152 -5.42 6.40 2.76
C VAL A 152 -6.06 6.41 1.38
N HIS A 153 -7.35 6.75 1.36
CA HIS A 153 -8.12 6.89 0.14
C HIS A 153 -8.45 8.37 -0.09
N PRO A 154 -8.22 8.92 -1.29
CA PRO A 154 -8.51 10.33 -1.58
C PRO A 154 -9.95 10.73 -1.28
N PHE A 155 -10.91 9.84 -1.54
CA PHE A 155 -12.33 10.06 -1.27
C PHE A 155 -12.71 9.92 0.22
N VAL A 156 -11.83 9.41 1.06
CA VAL A 156 -12.02 9.28 2.53
C VAL A 156 -11.22 10.35 3.26
N THR A 157 -9.92 10.18 3.39
CA THR A 157 -9.04 11.09 4.14
C THR A 157 -8.75 12.37 3.38
N GLY A 158 -8.78 12.38 2.04
CA GLY A 158 -8.59 13.57 1.21
C GLY A 158 -9.70 14.63 1.31
N GLN A 159 -10.75 14.39 2.13
CA GLN A 159 -11.82 15.36 2.34
C GLN A 159 -11.37 16.51 3.24
N PRO A 160 -11.83 17.77 2.98
CA PRO A 160 -11.40 18.96 3.73
C PRO A 160 -11.56 18.86 5.25
N HIS A 161 -12.55 18.12 5.73
CA HIS A 161 -12.79 17.93 7.17
C HIS A 161 -11.95 16.82 7.80
N ARG A 162 -11.16 16.07 7.02
CA ARG A 162 -10.35 14.91 7.49
C ARG A 162 -8.86 15.10 7.24
N ILE A 163 -8.48 15.73 6.14
CA ILE A 163 -7.08 15.80 5.70
C ILE A 163 -6.15 16.39 6.76
N GLY A 164 -6.64 17.36 7.57
CA GLY A 164 -5.86 17.98 8.63
C GLY A 164 -5.40 17.02 9.73
N ALA A 165 -6.14 15.94 9.98
CA ALA A 165 -5.73 14.91 10.94
C ALA A 165 -4.53 14.07 10.42
N LEU A 166 -4.55 13.74 9.13
CA LEU A 166 -3.42 13.07 8.49
C LEU A 166 -2.18 13.97 8.48
N ASP A 167 -2.35 15.23 8.09
CA ASP A 167 -1.27 16.22 8.06
C ASP A 167 -0.60 16.38 9.43
N ALA A 168 -1.39 16.57 10.50
CA ALA A 168 -0.91 16.67 11.87
C ALA A 168 -0.23 15.40 12.38
N ALA A 169 -0.69 14.22 11.95
CA ALA A 169 -0.04 12.96 12.29
C ALA A 169 1.31 12.81 11.57
N LEU A 170 1.36 13.13 10.28
CA LEU A 170 2.59 13.06 9.48
C LEU A 170 3.63 14.10 9.96
N GLU A 171 3.21 15.33 10.27
CA GLU A 171 4.10 16.34 10.84
C GLU A 171 4.71 15.86 12.15
N TYR A 172 3.89 15.30 13.04
CA TYR A 172 4.35 14.70 14.29
C TYR A 172 5.39 13.61 14.05
N MET A 173 5.10 12.62 13.22
CA MET A 173 6.01 11.52 12.92
C MET A 173 7.32 12.00 12.30
N CYS A 174 7.23 12.91 11.34
CA CYS A 174 8.40 13.44 10.62
C CYS A 174 9.25 14.40 11.46
N SER A 175 8.77 14.86 12.62
CA SER A 175 9.56 15.68 13.56
C SER A 175 10.54 14.87 14.40
N HIS A 176 10.43 13.54 14.41
CA HIS A 176 11.28 12.66 15.18
C HIS A 176 12.57 12.31 14.43
N GLU A 177 13.69 12.29 15.13
CA GLU A 177 14.97 11.88 14.57
C GLU A 177 14.97 10.38 14.25
N GLY A 178 15.72 9.97 13.22
CA GLY A 178 15.81 8.56 12.83
C GLY A 178 14.60 8.01 12.06
N VAL A 179 13.57 8.83 11.80
CA VAL A 179 12.46 8.44 10.94
C VAL A 179 12.87 8.54 9.47
N TRP A 180 12.89 7.40 8.82
CA TRP A 180 13.17 7.30 7.39
C TRP A 180 11.86 7.26 6.59
N ARG A 181 11.67 8.26 5.73
CA ARG A 181 10.56 8.31 4.78
C ARG A 181 11.01 7.62 3.50
N ALA A 182 10.46 6.48 3.21
CA ALA A 182 10.90 5.63 2.11
C ALA A 182 9.72 5.07 1.33
N THR A 183 9.98 4.77 0.07
CA THR A 183 9.08 3.94 -0.74
C THR A 183 9.19 2.47 -0.33
N GLY A 184 8.17 1.67 -0.64
CA GLY A 184 8.20 0.23 -0.35
C GLY A 184 9.43 -0.45 -0.94
N TRP A 185 9.83 -0.07 -2.16
CA TRP A 185 11.02 -0.64 -2.78
C TRP A 185 12.33 -0.27 -2.08
N GLU A 186 12.48 0.95 -1.61
CA GLU A 186 13.66 1.37 -0.82
C GLU A 186 13.79 0.57 0.47
N ILE A 187 12.65 0.34 1.17
CA ILE A 187 12.63 -0.50 2.37
C ILE A 187 13.05 -1.93 2.05
N VAL A 188 12.52 -2.51 0.98
CA VAL A 188 12.86 -3.87 0.55
C VAL A 188 14.33 -3.99 0.16
N GLN A 189 14.87 -3.01 -0.57
CA GLN A 189 16.31 -2.99 -0.91
C GLN A 189 17.18 -2.93 0.35
N HIS A 190 16.81 -2.07 1.31
CA HIS A 190 17.53 -1.98 2.57
C HIS A 190 17.49 -3.32 3.32
N TYR A 191 16.30 -3.90 3.48
CA TYR A 191 16.12 -5.20 4.12
C TYR A 191 17.00 -6.28 3.48
N LEU A 192 16.95 -6.43 2.15
CA LEU A 192 17.75 -7.43 1.44
C LEU A 192 19.25 -7.22 1.59
N SER A 193 19.72 -5.96 1.71
CA SER A 193 21.13 -5.64 1.93
C SER A 193 21.66 -6.09 3.29
N GLN A 194 20.77 -6.29 4.26
CA GLN A 194 21.14 -6.77 5.61
C GLN A 194 21.14 -8.31 5.71
N GLN A 195 20.67 -9.03 4.69
CA GLN A 195 20.61 -10.50 4.67
C GLN A 195 21.88 -11.15 4.09
N THR A 196 22.83 -10.35 3.62
CA THR A 196 24.13 -10.78 3.09
C THR A 196 25.18 -10.66 4.16
#